data_356691b23cbe7d360b850832d3f3bbf4
#
_entry.id   356691b23cbe7d360b850832d3f3bbf4
#
_cell.length_a   1.000
_cell.length_b   1.000
_cell.length_c   1.000
_cell.angle_alpha   90.00
_cell.angle_beta   90.00
_cell.angle_gamma   90.00
#
_symmetry.space_group_name_H-M   'P 1'
#
loop_
_entity.id
_entity.type
_entity.pdbx_description
1 polymer ?
#
loop_
_entity_poly.entity_id
_entity_poly.type
_entity_poly.pdbx_seq_one_letter_code
_entity_poly.pdbx_strand_id
1 'polypeptide(L)'
;ALMVVERRIGMQALIDDSVRLDIKINAMVLESIFFPNSPLHDGAVIIHDDRIVAARAILPLTRAENISRRLGTRHRAALGISEETDAVTIVVSEETGTISIACRGVLHRDLAVSELENYLEKLIIQEQDDTDLAETVQMLEEQSEQPSAVPSPAERSEKK
;
A
#
# COMPACT_ATOMS: atom_id res chain seq x y z
N ALA A 1 3.10 -8.91 -3.14
CA ALA A 1 1.67 -8.83 -2.85
C ALA A 1 1.12 -7.47 -3.26
N LEU A 2 -0.17 -7.42 -3.61
CA LEU A 2 -0.91 -6.20 -3.94
C LEU A 2 -2.31 -6.30 -3.33
N MET A 3 -2.65 -5.39 -2.43
CA MET A 3 -3.93 -5.35 -1.72
C MET A 3 -4.57 -3.98 -1.87
N VAL A 4 -5.85 -3.93 -2.14
CA VAL A 4 -6.65 -2.70 -2.28
C VAL A 4 -7.71 -2.71 -1.20
N VAL A 5 -7.72 -1.69 -0.36
CA VAL A 5 -8.77 -1.47 0.64
C VAL A 5 -9.74 -0.46 0.06
N GLU A 6 -10.93 -0.94 -0.28
CA GLU A 6 -12.04 -0.12 -0.78
C GLU A 6 -12.53 0.80 0.34
N ARG A 7 -12.86 2.03 -0.01
CA ARG A 7 -13.44 3.00 0.91
C ARG A 7 -14.84 3.41 0.41
N ARG A 8 -15.06 4.73 0.16
CA ARG A 8 -16.37 5.24 -0.26
C ARG A 8 -16.70 5.00 -1.73
N ILE A 9 -15.65 5.02 -2.59
CA ILE A 9 -15.84 4.77 -4.02
C ILE A 9 -15.79 3.27 -4.27
N GLY A 10 -16.93 2.68 -4.61
CA GLY A 10 -17.06 1.25 -4.85
C GLY A 10 -16.32 0.79 -6.11
N MET A 11 -15.77 -0.41 -6.05
CA MET A 11 -15.02 -1.05 -7.13
C MET A 11 -15.77 -2.25 -7.75
N GLN A 12 -17.12 -2.18 -7.80
CA GLN A 12 -17.95 -3.31 -8.19
C GLN A 12 -17.59 -3.90 -9.56
N ALA A 13 -17.23 -3.07 -10.55
CA ALA A 13 -16.83 -3.56 -11.86
C ALA A 13 -15.54 -4.40 -11.81
N LEU A 14 -14.55 -3.97 -11.00
CA LEU A 14 -13.32 -4.73 -10.79
C LEU A 14 -13.58 -6.04 -10.04
N ILE A 15 -14.49 -6.03 -9.06
CA ILE A 15 -14.89 -7.22 -8.31
C ILE A 15 -15.57 -8.23 -9.23
N ASP A 16 -16.44 -7.76 -10.14
CA ASP A 16 -17.18 -8.62 -11.07
C ASP A 16 -16.27 -9.31 -12.08
N ASP A 17 -15.20 -8.64 -12.50
CA ASP A 17 -14.19 -9.18 -13.43
C ASP A 17 -13.11 -10.03 -12.74
N SER A 18 -13.19 -10.20 -11.42
CA SER A 18 -12.21 -10.89 -10.59
C SER A 18 -12.73 -12.23 -10.04
N VAL A 19 -11.88 -12.95 -9.33
CA VAL A 19 -12.32 -14.15 -8.59
C VAL A 19 -12.98 -13.69 -7.28
N ARG A 20 -14.30 -13.80 -7.20
CA ARG A 20 -15.06 -13.48 -5.98
C ARG A 20 -14.78 -14.48 -4.87
N LEU A 21 -14.57 -14.00 -3.65
CA LEU A 21 -14.24 -14.83 -2.49
C LEU A 21 -15.23 -14.69 -1.33
N ASP A 22 -15.43 -13.47 -0.82
CA ASP A 22 -16.27 -13.17 0.36
C ASP A 22 -15.82 -13.90 1.64
N ILE A 23 -14.55 -13.76 2.00
CA ILE A 23 -13.90 -14.42 3.14
C ILE A 23 -13.50 -13.36 4.17
N LYS A 24 -13.72 -13.62 5.46
CA LYS A 24 -13.22 -12.75 6.52
C LYS A 24 -11.70 -12.65 6.47
N ILE A 25 -11.18 -11.41 6.50
CA ILE A 25 -9.75 -11.15 6.44
C ILE A 25 -9.02 -11.75 7.64
N ASN A 26 -7.94 -12.46 7.38
CA ASN A 26 -6.96 -12.89 8.38
C ASN A 26 -5.61 -13.16 7.71
N ALA A 27 -4.54 -13.18 8.51
CA ALA A 27 -3.17 -13.35 8.01
C ALA A 27 -2.98 -14.65 7.22
N MET A 28 -3.48 -15.80 7.71
CA MET A 28 -3.31 -17.09 7.04
C MET A 28 -3.97 -17.14 5.66
N VAL A 29 -5.13 -16.49 5.50
CA VAL A 29 -5.81 -16.41 4.20
C VAL A 29 -5.00 -15.54 3.24
N LEU A 30 -4.50 -14.38 3.68
CA LEU A 30 -3.64 -13.53 2.86
C LEU A 30 -2.35 -14.23 2.46
N GLU A 31 -1.68 -14.90 3.38
CA GLU A 31 -0.49 -15.71 3.10
C GLU A 31 -0.78 -16.82 2.08
N SER A 32 -1.92 -17.50 2.19
CA SER A 32 -2.34 -18.54 1.26
C SER A 32 -2.64 -18.00 -0.15
N ILE A 33 -3.28 -16.81 -0.23
CA ILE A 33 -3.55 -16.16 -1.52
C ILE A 33 -2.24 -15.76 -2.20
N PHE A 34 -1.31 -15.12 -1.47
CA PHE A 34 -0.06 -14.62 -2.01
C PHE A 34 1.09 -15.64 -1.99
N PHE A 35 0.81 -16.87 -1.58
CA PHE A 35 1.79 -17.96 -1.65
C PHE A 35 2.29 -18.13 -3.10
N PRO A 36 3.60 -18.27 -3.35
CA PRO A 36 4.14 -18.48 -4.69
C PRO A 36 3.45 -19.66 -5.39
N ASN A 37 3.04 -19.45 -6.64
CA ASN A 37 2.28 -20.39 -7.45
C ASN A 37 0.82 -20.68 -7.00
N SER A 38 0.30 -19.97 -6.00
CA SER A 38 -1.13 -20.00 -5.74
C SER A 38 -1.91 -19.52 -6.97
N PRO A 39 -3.02 -20.14 -7.36
CA PRO A 39 -3.85 -19.66 -8.48
C PRO A 39 -4.38 -18.24 -8.28
N LEU A 40 -4.36 -17.71 -7.06
CA LEU A 40 -4.91 -16.42 -6.67
C LEU A 40 -3.85 -15.30 -6.54
N HIS A 41 -2.53 -15.62 -6.60
CA HIS A 41 -1.47 -14.67 -6.29
C HIS A 41 -1.24 -13.60 -7.35
N ASP A 42 -1.64 -13.88 -8.61
CA ASP A 42 -1.42 -12.96 -9.72
C ASP A 42 -2.57 -11.98 -9.85
N GLY A 43 -2.34 -10.73 -9.49
CA GLY A 43 -3.29 -9.65 -9.42
C GLY A 43 -3.46 -9.09 -8.02
N ALA A 44 -4.45 -8.23 -7.83
CA ALA A 44 -4.76 -7.60 -6.55
C ALA A 44 -5.81 -8.38 -5.77
N VAL A 45 -5.73 -8.29 -4.45
CA VAL A 45 -6.79 -8.64 -3.51
C VAL A 45 -7.59 -7.39 -3.21
N ILE A 46 -8.91 -7.46 -3.31
CA ILE A 46 -9.82 -6.36 -2.93
C ILE A 46 -10.43 -6.69 -1.56
N ILE A 47 -10.31 -5.73 -0.66
CA ILE A 47 -10.80 -5.79 0.71
C ILE A 47 -11.87 -4.72 0.87
N HIS A 48 -13.02 -5.14 1.38
CA HIS A 48 -14.11 -4.25 1.77
C HIS A 48 -14.49 -4.56 3.21
N ASP A 49 -14.46 -3.55 4.07
CA ASP A 49 -14.60 -3.68 5.52
C ASP A 49 -13.62 -4.74 6.10
N ASP A 50 -14.12 -5.78 6.73
CA ASP A 50 -13.36 -6.88 7.31
C ASP A 50 -13.28 -8.13 6.41
N ARG A 51 -13.59 -7.98 5.10
CA ARG A 51 -13.70 -9.12 4.17
C ARG A 51 -12.83 -8.97 2.94
N ILE A 52 -12.21 -10.05 2.52
CA ILE A 52 -11.63 -10.20 1.19
C ILE A 52 -12.78 -10.53 0.24
N VAL A 53 -13.15 -9.58 -0.60
CA VAL A 53 -14.30 -9.74 -1.52
C VAL A 53 -13.89 -10.31 -2.87
N ALA A 54 -12.64 -10.08 -3.30
CA ALA A 54 -12.12 -10.62 -4.55
C ALA A 54 -10.60 -10.79 -4.51
N ALA A 55 -10.09 -11.67 -5.38
CA ALA A 55 -8.67 -11.82 -5.68
C ALA A 55 -8.46 -11.87 -7.20
N ARG A 56 -7.20 -11.76 -7.65
CA ARG A 56 -6.81 -11.67 -9.05
C ARG A 56 -7.41 -10.46 -9.79
N ALA A 57 -7.71 -9.39 -9.09
CA ALA A 57 -8.17 -8.17 -9.73
C ALA A 57 -7.07 -7.55 -10.59
N ILE A 58 -7.41 -7.23 -11.83
CA ILE A 58 -6.52 -6.52 -12.76
C ILE A 58 -6.83 -5.03 -12.63
N LEU A 59 -5.85 -4.29 -12.11
CA LEU A 59 -6.00 -2.86 -11.85
C LEU A 59 -5.47 -2.02 -13.02
N PRO A 60 -5.99 -0.80 -13.23
CA PRO A 60 -5.44 0.14 -14.18
C PRO A 60 -4.01 0.51 -13.80
N LEU A 61 -3.15 0.67 -14.78
CA LEU A 61 -1.79 1.16 -14.57
C LEU A 61 -1.78 2.68 -14.68
N THR A 62 -1.08 3.34 -13.75
CA THR A 62 -0.88 4.79 -13.86
C THR A 62 -0.27 5.19 -15.21
N ARG A 63 -0.71 6.33 -15.73
CA ARG A 63 -0.21 6.94 -16.98
C ARG A 63 0.84 8.02 -16.73
N ALA A 64 1.20 8.29 -15.47
CA ALA A 64 2.18 9.29 -15.13
C ALA A 64 3.56 8.95 -15.70
N GLU A 65 4.14 9.88 -16.47
CA GLU A 65 5.43 9.69 -17.18
C GLU A 65 6.63 9.82 -16.25
N ASN A 66 6.47 10.56 -15.14
CA ASN A 66 7.56 10.88 -14.21
C ASN A 66 7.83 9.80 -13.14
N ILE A 67 7.28 8.61 -13.33
CA ILE A 67 7.46 7.53 -12.36
C ILE A 67 8.82 6.88 -12.55
N SER A 68 9.52 6.65 -11.43
CA SER A 68 10.79 5.94 -11.43
C SER A 68 10.69 4.62 -12.21
N ARG A 69 11.62 4.41 -13.17
CA ARG A 69 11.72 3.16 -13.94
C ARG A 69 11.98 1.93 -13.08
N ARG A 70 12.28 2.12 -11.78
CA ARG A 70 12.47 1.05 -10.80
C ARG A 70 11.17 0.52 -10.21
N LEU A 71 10.02 1.15 -10.51
CA LEU A 71 8.73 0.68 -10.03
C LEU A 71 8.23 -0.46 -10.90
N GLY A 72 8.00 -1.62 -10.28
CA GLY A 72 7.38 -2.78 -10.91
C GLY A 72 5.89 -2.54 -11.23
N THR A 73 5.31 -3.49 -11.96
CA THR A 73 3.91 -3.44 -12.40
C THR A 73 2.92 -3.25 -11.26
N ARG A 74 3.16 -3.90 -10.09
CA ARG A 74 2.28 -3.78 -8.91
C ARG A 74 2.25 -2.37 -8.32
N HIS A 75 3.38 -1.68 -8.27
CA HIS A 75 3.42 -0.28 -7.82
C HIS A 75 2.69 0.65 -8.79
N ARG A 76 2.84 0.41 -10.09
CA ARG A 76 2.13 1.17 -11.12
C ARG A 76 0.62 0.92 -11.10
N ALA A 77 0.21 -0.30 -10.78
CA ALA A 77 -1.19 -0.66 -10.57
C ALA A 77 -1.76 -0.02 -9.30
N ALA A 78 -0.98 -0.01 -8.22
CA ALA A 78 -1.36 0.65 -6.97
C ALA A 78 -1.60 2.16 -7.16
N LEU A 79 -0.70 2.83 -7.87
CA LEU A 79 -0.88 4.23 -8.24
C LEU A 79 -2.11 4.42 -9.12
N GLY A 80 -2.27 3.62 -10.18
CA GLY A 80 -3.38 3.77 -11.13
C GLY A 80 -4.74 3.71 -10.47
N ILE A 81 -4.99 2.71 -9.62
CA ILE A 81 -6.26 2.62 -8.91
C ILE A 81 -6.44 3.74 -7.88
N SER A 82 -5.37 4.19 -7.23
CA SER A 82 -5.42 5.29 -6.26
C SER A 82 -5.60 6.68 -6.90
N GLU A 83 -5.35 6.81 -8.20
CA GLU A 83 -5.66 8.02 -9.00
C GLU A 83 -7.14 8.09 -9.37
N GLU A 84 -7.79 6.94 -9.57
CA GLU A 84 -9.19 6.84 -10.02
C GLU A 84 -10.19 6.70 -8.86
N THR A 85 -9.72 6.30 -7.67
CA THR A 85 -10.57 6.03 -6.50
C THR A 85 -9.98 6.63 -5.23
N ASP A 86 -10.75 6.59 -4.13
CA ASP A 86 -10.26 6.91 -2.78
C ASP A 86 -9.71 5.70 -2.03
N ALA A 87 -9.47 4.59 -2.74
CA ALA A 87 -8.94 3.37 -2.15
C ALA A 87 -7.52 3.55 -1.63
N VAL A 88 -7.20 2.82 -0.57
CA VAL A 88 -5.84 2.68 -0.04
C VAL A 88 -5.24 1.38 -0.57
N THR A 89 -4.08 1.48 -1.21
CA THR A 89 -3.45 0.32 -1.84
C THR A 89 -2.11 0.01 -1.18
N ILE A 90 -1.92 -1.23 -0.77
CA ILE A 90 -0.71 -1.73 -0.11
C ILE A 90 0.04 -2.62 -1.09
N VAL A 91 1.34 -2.36 -1.27
CA VAL A 91 2.24 -3.17 -2.09
C VAL A 91 3.35 -3.74 -1.22
N VAL A 92 3.57 -5.04 -1.30
CA VAL A 92 4.78 -5.68 -0.76
C VAL A 92 5.59 -6.21 -1.93
N SER A 93 6.79 -5.69 -2.11
CA SER A 93 7.69 -6.10 -3.20
C SER A 93 8.06 -7.58 -3.06
N GLU A 94 7.95 -8.32 -4.15
CA GLU A 94 8.36 -9.74 -4.17
C GLU A 94 9.88 -9.91 -4.19
N GLU A 95 10.61 -8.91 -4.68
CA GLU A 95 12.06 -8.96 -4.79
C GLU A 95 12.73 -8.54 -3.48
N THR A 96 12.21 -7.51 -2.81
CA THR A 96 12.89 -6.87 -1.67
C THR A 96 12.14 -6.98 -0.36
N GLY A 97 10.85 -7.37 -0.37
CA GLY A 97 9.99 -7.33 0.81
C GLY A 97 9.58 -5.90 1.24
N THR A 98 10.02 -4.89 0.50
CA THR A 98 9.69 -3.48 0.81
C THR A 98 8.20 -3.23 0.78
N ILE A 99 7.70 -2.58 1.82
CA ILE A 99 6.29 -2.18 1.95
C ILE A 99 6.12 -0.78 1.37
N SER A 100 5.06 -0.61 0.60
CA SER A 100 4.64 0.69 0.06
C SER A 100 3.13 0.85 0.19
N ILE A 101 2.67 2.08 0.31
CA ILE A 101 1.24 2.42 0.32
C ILE A 101 0.97 3.46 -0.78
N ALA A 102 -0.13 3.32 -1.51
CA ALA A 102 -0.58 4.32 -2.46
C ALA A 102 -1.99 4.81 -2.09
N CYS A 103 -2.17 6.12 -2.13
CA CYS A 103 -3.45 6.78 -1.89
C CYS A 103 -3.48 8.08 -2.69
N ARG A 104 -4.59 8.36 -3.40
CA ARG A 104 -4.78 9.60 -4.20
C ARG A 104 -3.65 9.94 -5.16
N GLY A 105 -3.09 8.92 -5.82
CA GLY A 105 -2.01 9.11 -6.80
C GLY A 105 -0.62 9.35 -6.17
N VAL A 106 -0.50 9.28 -4.84
CA VAL A 106 0.78 9.42 -4.12
C VAL A 106 1.24 8.06 -3.62
N LEU A 107 2.51 7.73 -3.84
CA LEU A 107 3.13 6.47 -3.42
C LEU A 107 4.20 6.74 -2.35
N HIS A 108 3.97 6.24 -1.16
CA HIS A 108 4.96 6.22 -0.06
C HIS A 108 5.63 4.85 -0.02
N ARG A 109 6.97 4.85 -0.05
CA ARG A 109 7.80 3.64 -0.15
C ARG A 109 8.65 3.45 1.09
N ASP A 110 9.20 2.23 1.18
CA ASP A 110 10.17 1.85 2.21
C ASP A 110 9.62 2.01 3.64
N LEU A 111 8.32 1.74 3.81
CA LEU A 111 7.63 1.88 5.09
C LEU A 111 8.06 0.77 6.06
N ALA A 112 8.31 1.15 7.32
CA ALA A 112 8.32 0.22 8.43
C ALA A 112 6.89 -0.28 8.72
N VAL A 113 6.76 -1.45 9.36
CA VAL A 113 5.44 -2.01 9.73
C VAL A 113 4.64 -1.04 10.60
N SER A 114 5.29 -0.39 11.56
CA SER A 114 4.65 0.60 12.44
C SER A 114 4.14 1.84 11.69
N GLU A 115 4.83 2.24 10.64
CA GLU A 115 4.38 3.35 9.78
C GLU A 115 3.16 2.92 8.96
N LEU A 116 3.16 1.70 8.40
CA LEU A 116 2.00 1.14 7.72
C LEU A 116 0.78 1.08 8.65
N GLU A 117 0.95 0.61 9.88
CA GLU A 117 -0.13 0.57 10.89
C GLU A 117 -0.72 1.97 11.13
N ASN A 118 0.12 2.98 11.34
CA ASN A 118 -0.30 4.37 11.51
C ASN A 118 -1.07 4.91 10.27
N TYR A 119 -0.59 4.58 9.06
CA TYR A 119 -1.30 4.97 7.83
C TYR A 119 -2.68 4.33 7.74
N LEU A 120 -2.76 3.01 8.00
CA LEU A 120 -4.02 2.29 7.94
C LEU A 120 -5.02 2.78 9.00
N GLU A 121 -4.56 3.06 10.21
CA GLU A 121 -5.39 3.62 11.26
C GLU A 121 -5.99 4.97 10.85
N LYS A 122 -5.17 5.88 10.36
CA LYS A 122 -5.61 7.21 9.94
C LYS A 122 -6.49 7.18 8.69
N LEU A 123 -6.09 6.41 7.67
CA LEU A 123 -6.75 6.43 6.37
C LEU A 123 -8.02 5.57 6.29
N ILE A 124 -8.14 4.55 7.15
CA ILE A 124 -9.24 3.58 7.07
C ILE A 124 -10.16 3.70 8.30
N ILE A 125 -9.59 3.75 9.52
CA ILE A 125 -10.37 3.66 10.75
C ILE A 125 -10.94 5.01 11.17
N GLN A 126 -10.18 6.10 11.01
CA GLN A 126 -10.60 7.42 11.49
C GLN A 126 -11.54 8.15 10.54
N GLU A 127 -11.85 7.60 9.36
CA GLU A 127 -12.78 8.16 8.36
C GLU A 127 -12.78 9.71 8.30
N GLN A 128 -11.59 10.31 8.38
CA GLN A 128 -11.49 11.76 8.47
C GLN A 128 -11.85 12.43 7.14
N ASP A 129 -12.52 13.57 7.23
CA ASP A 129 -12.91 14.42 6.12
C ASP A 129 -11.74 14.70 5.16
N ASP A 130 -12.06 14.87 3.88
CA ASP A 130 -11.10 15.00 2.77
C ASP A 130 -10.00 16.06 2.97
N THR A 131 -10.19 17.03 3.85
CA THR A 131 -9.22 18.06 4.19
C THR A 131 -8.06 17.53 5.05
N ASP A 132 -8.36 16.60 5.93
CA ASP A 132 -7.41 16.02 6.90
C ASP A 132 -6.48 14.97 6.27
N LEU A 133 -6.92 14.35 5.16
CA LEU A 133 -6.11 13.41 4.38
C LEU A 133 -4.95 14.08 3.64
N ALA A 134 -5.18 15.28 3.08
CA ALA A 134 -4.12 16.06 2.45
C ALA A 134 -3.07 16.50 3.48
N GLU A 135 -3.52 16.94 4.67
CA GLU A 135 -2.64 17.29 5.79
C GLU A 135 -1.90 16.06 6.34
N THR A 136 -2.57 14.90 6.44
CA THR A 136 -1.94 13.66 6.89
C THR A 136 -0.87 13.17 5.90
N VAL A 137 -1.13 13.26 4.60
CA VAL A 137 -0.16 12.93 3.54
C VAL A 137 1.01 13.92 3.61
N GLN A 138 0.75 15.21 3.78
CA GLN A 138 1.78 16.25 3.86
C GLN A 138 2.63 16.14 5.14
N MET A 139 2.02 15.87 6.31
CA MET A 139 2.74 15.61 7.56
C MET A 139 3.65 14.38 7.49
N LEU A 140 3.27 13.36 6.73
CA LEU A 140 4.05 12.15 6.57
C LEU A 140 5.18 12.33 5.54
N GLU A 141 5.00 13.19 4.53
CA GLU A 141 6.06 13.62 3.63
C GLU A 141 7.15 14.40 4.39
N GLU A 142 6.76 15.33 5.27
CA GLU A 142 7.69 16.11 6.10
C GLU A 142 8.47 15.24 7.10
N GLN A 143 7.90 14.15 7.60
CA GLN A 143 8.60 13.21 8.50
C GLN A 143 9.57 12.29 7.76
N SER A 144 9.34 12.00 6.48
CA SER A 144 10.21 11.17 5.66
C SER A 144 11.45 11.92 5.13
N GLU A 145 11.43 13.26 5.13
CA GLU A 145 12.55 14.12 4.71
C GLU A 145 13.55 14.43 5.84
N GLN A 146 13.30 14.03 7.09
CA GLN A 146 14.31 14.19 8.13
C GLN A 146 15.39 13.11 7.96
N PRO A 147 16.63 13.49 7.59
CA PRO A 147 17.71 12.53 7.51
C PRO A 147 17.95 11.98 8.92
N SER A 148 17.85 10.66 9.07
CA SER A 148 18.28 9.96 10.28
C SER A 148 19.74 10.40 10.57
N ALA A 149 19.92 11.17 11.62
CA ALA A 149 21.24 11.55 12.10
C ALA A 149 21.99 10.26 12.50
N VAL A 150 22.82 9.76 11.60
CA VAL A 150 23.80 8.73 11.90
C VAL A 150 24.77 9.35 12.91
N PRO A 151 24.90 8.85 14.14
CA PRO A 151 25.91 9.35 15.05
C PRO A 151 27.28 9.02 14.46
N SER A 152 28.08 10.08 14.21
CA SER A 152 29.45 9.99 13.74
C SER A 152 30.29 9.15 14.70
N PRO A 153 31.12 8.20 14.22
CA PRO A 153 32.02 7.42 15.05
C PRO A 153 33.35 8.19 15.35
N ALA A 154 33.23 9.26 16.12
CA ALA A 154 34.42 9.99 16.55
C ALA A 154 34.26 10.41 18.01
N GLU A 155 34.37 9.45 18.93
CA GLU A 155 34.78 9.67 20.33
C GLU A 155 35.04 8.31 21.01
N ARG A 156 36.02 7.57 20.49
CA ARG A 156 36.69 6.48 21.21
C ARG A 156 38.18 6.56 20.97
N SER A 157 38.80 7.56 21.59
CA SER A 157 40.21 7.45 21.95
C SER A 157 40.53 8.66 22.83
N GLU A 158 40.51 8.44 24.13
CA GLU A 158 41.37 9.03 25.14
C GLU A 158 40.84 8.71 26.54
N LYS A 159 41.28 7.61 27.06
CA LYS A 159 41.68 7.50 28.49
C LYS A 159 42.49 6.23 28.68
N LYS A 160 43.75 6.48 28.67
CA LYS A 160 44.75 5.58 29.24
C LYS A 160 44.96 5.98 30.70
#